data_53f4bbeb26224236e18c4cc23854edf6
#
_entry.id   53f4bbeb26224236e18c4cc23854edf6
#
_cell.length_a   1.000
_cell.length_b   1.000
_cell.length_c   1.000
_cell.angle_alpha   90.00
_cell.angle_beta   90.00
_cell.angle_gamma   90.00
#
_symmetry.space_group_name_H-M   'P 1'
#
loop_
_entity.id
_entity.type
_entity.pdbx_description
1 polymer ?
#
loop_
_entity_poly.entity_id
_entity_poly.type
_entity_poly.pdbx_seq_one_letter_code
_entity_poly.pdbx_strand_id
1 'polypeptide(L)'
;GWITLQAGVAANAHLVLIPEFPMSFDEIYDLVRSRYLRGERYTIIAVAEGFELTGEKLEELERDMFGNVLLLHRELARHLADRIEKAIRSDETLDKRREHFEARSVVLGHLQRGGAPSAFDRMLGTRMGVKAGDLVVSGEYGNMVSLRGTEIAVADLDRAVTERKKVGKELYDVATLFY
;
A
#
# COMPACT_ATOMS: atom_id res chain seq x y z
N GLY A 1 0.44 4.17 -0.75
CA GLY A 1 0.11 3.36 -1.94
C GLY A 1 1.31 2.68 -2.61
N TRP A 2 2.45 3.35 -2.73
CA TRP A 2 3.61 2.87 -3.51
C TRP A 2 4.13 1.49 -3.07
N ILE A 3 4.41 1.31 -1.79
CA ILE A 3 4.93 0.04 -1.26
C ILE A 3 3.91 -1.08 -1.48
N THR A 4 2.66 -0.81 -1.16
CA THR A 4 1.58 -1.80 -1.28
C THR A 4 1.36 -2.21 -2.73
N LEU A 5 1.39 -1.25 -3.66
CA LEU A 5 1.22 -1.55 -5.08
C LEU A 5 2.38 -2.40 -5.61
N GLN A 6 3.62 -1.98 -5.38
CA GLN A 6 4.79 -2.71 -5.89
C GLN A 6 4.91 -4.09 -5.26
N ALA A 7 4.73 -4.19 -3.94
CA ALA A 7 4.75 -5.48 -3.24
C ALA A 7 3.58 -6.39 -3.67
N GLY A 8 2.38 -5.82 -3.83
CA GLY A 8 1.20 -6.55 -4.29
C GLY A 8 1.39 -7.15 -5.68
N VAL A 9 1.85 -6.37 -6.64
CA VAL A 9 2.14 -6.85 -8.00
C VAL A 9 3.27 -7.90 -7.98
N ALA A 10 4.35 -7.64 -7.24
CA ALA A 10 5.47 -8.59 -7.15
C ALA A 10 5.09 -9.93 -6.48
N ALA A 11 4.14 -9.90 -5.56
CA ALA A 11 3.62 -11.08 -4.85
C ALA A 11 2.43 -11.74 -5.57
N ASN A 12 2.05 -11.28 -6.76
CA ASN A 12 0.84 -11.72 -7.47
C ASN A 12 -0.42 -11.60 -6.57
N ALA A 13 -0.54 -10.50 -5.83
CA ALA A 13 -1.76 -10.21 -5.09
C ALA A 13 -2.92 -10.03 -6.08
N HIS A 14 -4.07 -10.58 -5.72
CA HIS A 14 -5.25 -10.56 -6.58
C HIS A 14 -6.04 -9.27 -6.45
N LEU A 15 -5.90 -8.57 -5.30
CA LEU A 15 -6.39 -7.21 -5.09
C LEU A 15 -5.30 -6.38 -4.42
N VAL A 16 -5.21 -5.12 -4.83
CA VAL A 16 -4.27 -4.15 -4.24
C VAL A 16 -5.04 -2.89 -3.86
N LEU A 17 -5.27 -2.74 -2.56
CA LEU A 17 -6.08 -1.66 -1.99
C LEU A 17 -5.19 -0.54 -1.50
N ILE A 18 -5.24 0.61 -2.17
CA ILE A 18 -4.41 1.78 -1.88
C ILE A 18 -5.24 3.06 -1.77
N PRO A 19 -4.81 4.04 -0.97
CA PRO A 19 -5.61 5.25 -0.72
C PRO A 19 -5.86 6.11 -1.95
N GLU A 20 -5.01 6.00 -2.98
CA GLU A 20 -5.16 6.75 -4.23
C GLU A 20 -6.36 6.28 -5.07
N PHE A 21 -6.78 5.04 -4.87
CA PHE A 21 -7.91 4.42 -5.59
C PHE A 21 -8.81 3.71 -4.56
N PRO A 22 -9.66 4.46 -3.87
CA PRO A 22 -10.57 3.89 -2.87
C PRO A 22 -11.61 2.99 -3.54
N MET A 23 -12.04 1.95 -2.83
CA MET A 23 -13.09 1.02 -3.24
C MET A 23 -14.11 0.87 -2.13
N SER A 24 -15.34 0.56 -2.47
CA SER A 24 -16.37 0.17 -1.51
C SER A 24 -16.17 -1.27 -1.05
N PHE A 25 -16.79 -1.63 0.07
CA PHE A 25 -16.78 -3.01 0.52
C PHE A 25 -17.46 -3.94 -0.50
N ASP A 26 -18.54 -3.50 -1.13
CA ASP A 26 -19.28 -4.31 -2.09
C ASP A 26 -18.43 -4.62 -3.34
N GLU A 27 -17.67 -3.66 -3.86
CA GLU A 27 -16.73 -3.90 -4.97
C GLU A 27 -15.66 -4.92 -4.58
N ILE A 28 -15.10 -4.83 -3.38
CA ILE A 28 -14.10 -5.80 -2.87
C ILE A 28 -14.75 -7.18 -2.72
N TYR A 29 -15.94 -7.23 -2.15
CA TYR A 29 -16.69 -8.47 -1.96
C TYR A 29 -16.99 -9.16 -3.29
N ASP A 30 -17.47 -8.42 -4.29
CA ASP A 30 -17.79 -8.96 -5.62
C ASP A 30 -16.55 -9.56 -6.31
N LEU A 31 -15.39 -8.92 -6.17
CA LEU A 31 -14.13 -9.47 -6.68
C LEU A 31 -13.76 -10.78 -5.97
N VAL A 32 -13.81 -10.83 -4.64
CA VAL A 32 -13.53 -12.05 -3.87
C VAL A 32 -14.53 -13.15 -4.21
N ARG A 33 -15.82 -12.81 -4.28
CA ARG A 33 -16.89 -13.71 -4.63
C ARG A 33 -16.73 -14.30 -6.04
N SER A 34 -16.36 -13.46 -7.01
CA SER A 34 -16.15 -13.92 -8.39
C SER A 34 -15.00 -14.94 -8.46
N ARG A 35 -13.94 -14.73 -7.71
CA ARG A 35 -12.82 -15.68 -7.60
C ARG A 35 -13.26 -16.99 -6.95
N TYR A 36 -14.03 -16.89 -5.87
CA TYR A 36 -14.61 -18.06 -5.21
C TYR A 36 -15.47 -18.90 -6.18
N LEU A 37 -16.31 -18.25 -6.97
CA LEU A 37 -17.17 -18.93 -7.96
C LEU A 37 -16.37 -19.60 -9.10
N ARG A 38 -15.22 -19.03 -9.47
CA ARG A 38 -14.27 -19.64 -10.42
C ARG A 38 -13.54 -20.87 -9.83
N GLY A 39 -13.73 -21.16 -8.54
CA GLY A 39 -13.07 -22.28 -7.88
C GLY A 39 -11.63 -22.01 -7.45
N GLU A 40 -11.25 -20.74 -7.39
CA GLU A 40 -9.93 -20.33 -6.92
C GLU A 40 -9.74 -20.72 -5.46
N ARG A 41 -8.57 -21.29 -5.13
CA ARG A 41 -8.31 -21.85 -3.79
C ARG A 41 -8.02 -20.79 -2.74
N TYR A 42 -7.53 -19.64 -3.16
CA TYR A 42 -7.17 -18.54 -2.27
C TYR A 42 -7.24 -17.20 -2.99
N THR A 43 -7.39 -16.14 -2.20
CA THR A 43 -7.29 -14.76 -2.66
C THR A 43 -6.31 -14.00 -1.78
N ILE A 44 -5.32 -13.35 -2.36
CA ILE A 44 -4.37 -12.50 -1.66
C ILE A 44 -4.78 -11.05 -1.89
N ILE A 45 -4.98 -10.32 -0.82
CA ILE A 45 -5.32 -8.90 -0.84
C ILE A 45 -4.19 -8.13 -0.16
N ALA A 46 -3.51 -7.26 -0.90
CA ALA A 46 -2.54 -6.34 -0.35
C ALA A 46 -3.24 -5.02 0.02
N VAL A 47 -3.19 -4.64 1.30
CA VAL A 47 -3.89 -3.46 1.81
C VAL A 47 -2.90 -2.45 2.33
N ALA A 48 -2.98 -1.21 1.83
CA ALA A 48 -2.21 -0.10 2.38
C ALA A 48 -2.85 0.38 3.70
N GLU A 49 -2.02 0.73 4.66
CA GLU A 49 -2.46 1.22 5.96
C GLU A 49 -3.38 2.45 5.86
N GLY A 50 -3.15 3.30 4.88
CA GLY A 50 -3.97 4.48 4.60
C GLY A 50 -5.16 4.24 3.67
N PHE A 51 -5.48 3.00 3.30
CA PHE A 51 -6.65 2.71 2.45
C PHE A 51 -7.95 3.03 3.19
N GLU A 52 -8.93 3.55 2.45
CA GLU A 52 -10.25 3.91 2.96
C GLU A 52 -11.33 3.27 2.11
N LEU A 53 -12.34 2.69 2.79
CA LEU A 53 -13.52 2.18 2.12
C LEU A 53 -14.42 3.35 1.70
N THR A 54 -14.83 3.37 0.44
CA THR A 54 -15.77 4.38 -0.06
C THR A 54 -17.13 4.21 0.61
N GLY A 55 -17.70 5.32 1.07
CA GLY A 55 -19.04 5.34 1.70
C GLY A 55 -19.03 5.04 3.21
N GLU A 56 -17.89 4.70 3.80
CA GLU A 56 -17.79 4.54 5.25
C GLU A 56 -17.11 5.78 5.86
N LYS A 57 -17.75 6.36 6.87
CA LYS A 57 -17.10 7.39 7.70
C LYS A 57 -16.11 6.66 8.59
N LEU A 58 -14.85 6.94 8.40
CA LEU A 58 -13.84 6.56 9.38
C LEU A 58 -14.13 7.31 10.70
N GLU A 59 -14.01 6.59 11.82
CA GLU A 59 -13.90 7.23 13.12
C GLU A 59 -12.79 8.28 13.05
N GLU A 60 -12.97 9.41 13.76
CA GLU A 60 -11.96 10.46 13.81
C GLU A 60 -10.62 9.84 14.25
N LEU A 61 -9.70 9.73 13.29
CA LEU A 61 -8.39 9.15 13.57
C LEU A 61 -7.59 10.13 14.42
N GLU A 62 -7.09 9.66 15.55
CA GLU A 62 -6.15 10.41 16.36
C GLU A 62 -4.95 10.86 15.51
N ARG A 63 -4.50 12.08 15.74
CA ARG A 63 -3.32 12.64 15.09
C ARG A 63 -2.21 12.82 16.08
N ASP A 64 -0.98 12.62 15.63
CA ASP A 64 0.21 12.92 16.41
C ASP A 64 0.40 14.45 16.54
N MET A 65 1.38 14.85 17.35
CA MET A 65 1.72 16.25 17.56
C MET A 65 2.17 17.01 16.29
N PHE A 66 2.44 16.27 15.20
CA PHE A 66 2.81 16.80 13.89
C PHE A 66 1.66 16.79 12.91
N GLY A 67 0.44 16.42 13.34
CA GLY A 67 -0.76 16.35 12.51
C GLY A 67 -0.88 15.09 11.64
N ASN A 68 0.03 14.12 11.76
CA ASN A 68 -0.06 12.85 11.05
C ASN A 68 -1.09 11.94 11.73
N VAL A 69 -1.85 11.24 10.92
CA VAL A 69 -2.83 10.26 11.42
C VAL A 69 -2.10 9.10 12.10
N LEU A 70 -2.49 8.80 13.33
CA LEU A 70 -1.99 7.62 14.06
C LEU A 70 -2.64 6.36 13.50
N LEU A 71 -2.01 5.75 12.51
CA LEU A 71 -2.47 4.54 11.84
C LEU A 71 -2.24 3.27 12.68
N LEU A 72 -1.49 3.37 13.77
CA LEU A 72 -1.08 2.24 14.63
C LEU A 72 -2.25 1.45 15.23
N HIS A 73 -3.40 2.08 15.41
CA HIS A 73 -4.61 1.44 15.97
C HIS A 73 -5.59 0.96 14.91
N ARG A 74 -5.25 1.14 13.64
CA ARG A 74 -6.13 0.81 12.54
C ARG A 74 -6.00 -0.68 12.18
N GLU A 75 -6.82 -1.51 12.81
CA GLU A 75 -6.91 -2.95 12.47
C GLU A 75 -7.66 -3.17 11.12
N LEU A 76 -7.46 -2.28 10.14
CA LEU A 76 -8.19 -2.28 8.87
C LEU A 76 -8.14 -3.64 8.16
N ALA A 77 -6.97 -4.24 8.07
CA ALA A 77 -6.82 -5.52 7.38
C ALA A 77 -7.56 -6.64 8.10
N ARG A 78 -7.60 -6.61 9.44
CA ARG A 78 -8.36 -7.57 10.25
C ARG A 78 -9.86 -7.35 10.07
N HIS A 79 -10.30 -6.09 10.20
CA HIS A 79 -11.70 -5.74 10.02
C HIS A 79 -12.23 -6.14 8.64
N LEU A 80 -11.43 -5.88 7.59
CA LEU A 80 -11.76 -6.28 6.22
C LEU A 80 -11.84 -7.80 6.08
N ALA A 81 -10.87 -8.54 6.65
CA ALA A 81 -10.86 -10.00 6.63
C ALA A 81 -12.11 -10.57 7.32
N ASP A 82 -12.43 -10.10 8.52
CA ASP A 82 -13.60 -10.55 9.29
C ASP A 82 -14.91 -10.27 8.52
N ARG A 83 -15.02 -9.12 7.87
CA ARG A 83 -16.20 -8.76 7.07
C ARG A 83 -16.34 -9.63 5.82
N ILE A 84 -15.24 -9.86 5.09
CA ILE A 84 -15.25 -10.73 3.89
C ILE A 84 -15.63 -12.14 4.29
N GLU A 85 -15.03 -12.68 5.35
CA GLU A 85 -15.35 -14.02 5.85
C GLU A 85 -16.83 -14.15 6.20
N LYS A 86 -17.36 -13.20 6.96
CA LYS A 86 -18.77 -13.17 7.33
C LYS A 86 -19.68 -13.06 6.11
N ALA A 87 -19.35 -12.20 5.14
CA ALA A 87 -20.14 -12.02 3.94
C ALA A 87 -20.17 -13.29 3.08
N ILE A 88 -19.02 -13.92 2.84
CA ILE A 88 -18.95 -15.18 2.07
C ILE A 88 -19.71 -16.31 2.77
N ARG A 89 -19.55 -16.46 4.08
CA ARG A 89 -20.24 -17.52 4.85
C ARG A 89 -21.76 -17.33 4.86
N SER A 90 -22.22 -16.09 4.83
CA SER A 90 -23.65 -15.74 4.86
C SER A 90 -24.30 -15.72 3.47
N ASP A 91 -23.54 -15.79 2.38
CA ASP A 91 -24.08 -15.78 1.03
C ASP A 91 -24.67 -17.15 0.65
N GLU A 92 -25.98 -17.30 0.83
CA GLU A 92 -26.71 -18.53 0.56
C GLU A 92 -26.71 -18.93 -0.93
N THR A 93 -26.30 -18.04 -1.82
CA THR A 93 -26.17 -18.33 -3.26
C THR A 93 -24.90 -19.13 -3.59
N LEU A 94 -23.94 -19.18 -2.65
CA LEU A 94 -22.70 -19.94 -2.79
C LEU A 94 -22.90 -21.39 -2.30
N ASP A 95 -22.04 -22.28 -2.78
CA ASP A 95 -22.05 -23.68 -2.37
C ASP A 95 -21.61 -23.89 -0.91
N LYS A 96 -21.69 -25.14 -0.42
CA LYS A 96 -21.37 -25.46 0.98
C LYS A 96 -19.91 -25.22 1.36
N ARG A 97 -18.98 -25.05 0.44
CA ARG A 97 -17.59 -24.71 0.76
C ARG A 97 -17.48 -23.38 1.49
N ARG A 98 -18.48 -22.47 1.33
CA ARG A 98 -18.53 -21.19 2.06
C ARG A 98 -18.47 -21.35 3.58
N GLU A 99 -18.98 -22.46 4.12
CA GLU A 99 -19.00 -22.73 5.57
C GLU A 99 -17.58 -22.87 6.16
N HIS A 100 -16.62 -23.22 5.31
CA HIS A 100 -15.20 -23.39 5.65
C HIS A 100 -14.32 -22.24 5.11
N PHE A 101 -14.94 -21.17 4.58
CA PHE A 101 -14.16 -20.03 4.12
C PHE A 101 -13.52 -19.32 5.32
N GLU A 102 -12.22 -19.12 5.25
CA GLU A 102 -11.45 -18.41 6.27
C GLU A 102 -10.71 -17.24 5.64
N ALA A 103 -10.71 -16.08 6.31
CA ALA A 103 -9.90 -14.94 5.97
C ALA A 103 -8.93 -14.63 7.13
N ARG A 104 -7.67 -14.40 6.80
CA ARG A 104 -6.62 -14.11 7.78
C ARG A 104 -5.89 -12.85 7.40
N SER A 105 -5.64 -11.99 8.37
CA SER A 105 -4.83 -10.78 8.16
C SER A 105 -3.44 -10.95 8.78
N VAL A 106 -2.45 -10.39 8.09
CA VAL A 106 -1.07 -10.31 8.58
C VAL A 106 -0.59 -8.87 8.39
N VAL A 107 -0.18 -8.24 9.49
CA VAL A 107 0.43 -6.90 9.45
C VAL A 107 1.93 -7.08 9.29
N LEU A 108 2.47 -6.68 8.13
CA LEU A 108 3.89 -6.81 7.85
C LEU A 108 4.77 -5.89 8.70
N GLY A 109 4.27 -4.69 9.04
CA GLY A 109 4.90 -3.78 9.99
C GLY A 109 6.40 -3.58 9.75
N HIS A 110 7.20 -3.93 10.75
CA HIS A 110 8.66 -3.80 10.70
C HIS A 110 9.36 -4.71 9.69
N LEU A 111 8.73 -5.78 9.22
CA LEU A 111 9.28 -6.62 8.15
C LEU A 111 9.63 -5.83 6.90
N GLN A 112 8.84 -4.78 6.59
CA GLN A 112 9.08 -3.90 5.43
C GLN A 112 10.38 -3.08 5.56
N ARG A 113 10.90 -2.94 6.77
CA ARG A 113 12.14 -2.20 7.08
C ARG A 113 13.30 -3.12 7.42
N GLY A 114 13.07 -4.41 7.41
CA GLY A 114 14.07 -5.43 7.70
C GLY A 114 14.86 -5.86 6.46
N GLY A 115 15.80 -6.74 6.68
CA GLY A 115 16.65 -7.32 5.63
C GLY A 115 17.94 -6.53 5.37
N ALA A 116 18.88 -7.19 4.71
CA ALA A 116 20.13 -6.56 4.29
C ALA A 116 19.90 -5.69 3.06
N PRO A 117 20.55 -4.51 2.97
CA PRO A 117 20.45 -3.66 1.81
C PRO A 117 21.06 -4.36 0.58
N SER A 118 20.38 -4.23 -0.56
CA SER A 118 20.88 -4.71 -1.84
C SER A 118 22.10 -3.88 -2.34
N ALA A 119 22.77 -4.37 -3.40
CA ALA A 119 23.82 -3.58 -4.05
C ALA A 119 23.26 -2.24 -4.56
N PHE A 120 22.02 -2.22 -5.07
CA PHE A 120 21.36 -0.99 -5.50
C PHE A 120 21.18 -0.01 -4.34
N ASP A 121 20.68 -0.46 -3.18
CA ASP A 121 20.50 0.39 -2.02
C ASP A 121 21.80 1.02 -1.54
N ARG A 122 22.87 0.23 -1.50
CA ARG A 122 24.21 0.69 -1.10
C ARG A 122 24.76 1.74 -2.06
N MET A 123 24.68 1.46 -3.36
CA MET A 123 25.14 2.40 -4.40
C MET A 123 24.31 3.69 -4.38
N LEU A 124 23.00 3.58 -4.25
CA LEU A 124 22.12 4.74 -4.18
C LEU A 124 22.41 5.59 -2.94
N GLY A 125 22.54 4.98 -1.77
CA GLY A 125 22.88 5.68 -0.53
C GLY A 125 24.23 6.39 -0.62
N THR A 126 25.26 5.74 -1.19
CA THR A 126 26.58 6.34 -1.39
C THR A 126 26.50 7.54 -2.34
N ARG A 127 25.85 7.40 -3.50
CA ARG A 127 25.72 8.49 -4.49
C ARG A 127 24.95 9.69 -3.92
N MET A 128 23.85 9.41 -3.20
CA MET A 128 23.07 10.48 -2.54
C MET A 128 23.86 11.16 -1.43
N GLY A 129 24.62 10.40 -0.64
CA GLY A 129 25.48 10.93 0.42
C GLY A 129 26.58 11.85 -0.11
N VAL A 130 27.27 11.46 -1.19
CA VAL A 130 28.28 12.31 -1.85
C VAL A 130 27.64 13.61 -2.32
N LYS A 131 26.50 13.54 -3.05
CA LYS A 131 25.84 14.75 -3.53
C LYS A 131 25.36 15.65 -2.39
N ALA A 132 24.85 15.08 -1.31
CA ALA A 132 24.46 15.85 -0.12
C ALA A 132 25.68 16.56 0.53
N GLY A 133 26.82 15.88 0.60
CA GLY A 133 28.07 16.47 1.07
C GLY A 133 28.51 17.65 0.19
N ASP A 134 28.45 17.50 -1.13
CA ASP A 134 28.77 18.59 -2.08
C ASP A 134 27.87 19.82 -1.85
N LEU A 135 26.56 19.62 -1.65
CA LEU A 135 25.62 20.71 -1.37
C LEU A 135 25.96 21.43 -0.05
N VAL A 136 26.34 20.69 0.98
CA VAL A 136 26.77 21.30 2.24
C VAL A 136 28.04 22.14 2.07
N VAL A 137 29.03 21.61 1.35
CA VAL A 137 30.29 22.31 1.09
C VAL A 137 30.08 23.57 0.25
N SER A 138 29.17 23.54 -0.72
CA SER A 138 28.81 24.69 -1.55
C SER A 138 27.87 25.69 -0.87
N GLY A 139 27.33 25.36 0.32
CA GLY A 139 26.39 26.22 1.04
C GLY A 139 24.96 26.21 0.44
N GLU A 140 24.64 25.23 -0.37
CA GLU A 140 23.32 25.07 -1.00
C GLU A 140 22.34 24.34 -0.09
N TYR A 141 21.82 25.04 0.93
CA TYR A 141 20.84 24.51 1.88
C TYR A 141 19.40 24.61 1.37
N GLY A 142 18.46 23.95 2.07
CA GLY A 142 17.04 23.90 1.67
C GLY A 142 16.74 22.98 0.50
N ASN A 143 17.68 22.09 0.17
CA ASN A 143 17.62 21.18 -0.94
C ASN A 143 17.50 19.72 -0.48
N MET A 144 16.79 18.90 -1.27
CA MET A 144 16.71 17.46 -1.11
C MET A 144 17.42 16.76 -2.28
N VAL A 145 18.31 15.84 -1.96
CA VAL A 145 18.90 14.95 -2.98
C VAL A 145 17.88 13.90 -3.38
N SER A 146 17.70 13.69 -4.67
CA SER A 146 16.69 12.80 -5.23
C SER A 146 17.25 11.94 -6.37
N LEU A 147 16.56 10.83 -6.67
CA LEU A 147 16.84 10.01 -7.85
C LEU A 147 15.81 10.36 -8.95
N ARG A 148 16.28 10.73 -10.14
CA ARG A 148 15.46 10.93 -11.34
C ARG A 148 15.93 10.00 -12.45
N GLY A 149 15.14 8.97 -12.72
CA GLY A 149 15.61 7.88 -13.59
C GLY A 149 16.83 7.20 -12.98
N THR A 150 17.99 7.31 -13.59
CA THR A 150 19.26 6.76 -13.10
C THR A 150 20.20 7.82 -12.52
N GLU A 151 19.82 9.10 -12.54
CA GLU A 151 20.67 10.21 -12.15
C GLU A 151 20.32 10.76 -10.77
N ILE A 152 21.36 11.21 -10.05
CA ILE A 152 21.17 11.94 -8.80
C ILE A 152 20.91 13.40 -9.13
N ALA A 153 19.75 13.89 -8.71
CA ALA A 153 19.30 15.26 -8.91
C ALA A 153 19.08 15.98 -7.59
N VAL A 154 18.86 17.26 -7.67
CA VAL A 154 18.51 18.12 -6.53
C VAL A 154 17.09 18.63 -6.73
N ALA A 155 16.31 18.65 -5.67
CA ALA A 155 14.97 19.21 -5.63
C ALA A 155 14.84 20.16 -4.45
N ASP A 156 14.00 21.17 -4.61
CA ASP A 156 13.63 22.07 -3.52
C ASP A 156 12.92 21.29 -2.41
N LEU A 157 13.34 21.49 -1.14
CA LEU A 157 12.81 20.73 -0.03
C LEU A 157 11.35 21.08 0.29
N ASP A 158 10.99 22.36 0.23
CA ASP A 158 9.62 22.81 0.52
C ASP A 158 8.64 22.23 -0.51
N ARG A 159 9.04 22.22 -1.76
CA ARG A 159 8.27 21.60 -2.82
C ARG A 159 8.15 20.08 -2.64
N ALA A 160 9.22 19.41 -2.24
CA ALA A 160 9.23 17.97 -2.03
C ALA A 160 8.30 17.55 -0.87
N VAL A 161 8.14 18.40 0.14
CA VAL A 161 7.24 18.15 1.29
C VAL A 161 5.78 18.42 0.94
N THR A 162 5.52 19.48 0.16
CA THR A 162 4.16 19.90 -0.19
C THR A 162 3.56 19.07 -1.34
N GLU A 163 4.37 18.70 -2.32
CA GLU A 163 3.95 17.94 -3.50
C GLU A 163 4.25 16.43 -3.34
N ARG A 164 3.41 15.72 -2.59
CA ARG A 164 3.58 14.26 -2.44
C ARG A 164 3.29 13.53 -3.75
N LYS A 165 4.25 12.74 -4.22
CA LYS A 165 4.08 11.89 -5.39
C LYS A 165 3.08 10.76 -5.09
N LYS A 166 1.91 10.81 -5.74
CA LYS A 166 0.87 9.77 -5.67
C LYS A 166 1.11 8.70 -6.73
N VAL A 167 0.54 7.51 -6.49
CA VAL A 167 0.49 6.44 -7.49
C VAL A 167 -0.38 6.89 -8.66
N GLY A 168 0.15 6.80 -9.88
CA GLY A 168 -0.61 7.10 -11.09
C GLY A 168 -1.50 5.94 -11.52
N LYS A 169 -2.58 6.27 -12.24
CA LYS A 169 -3.56 5.30 -12.73
C LYS A 169 -2.93 4.23 -13.62
N GLU A 170 -2.06 4.59 -14.53
CA GLU A 170 -1.40 3.67 -15.46
C GLU A 170 -0.70 2.51 -14.70
N LEU A 171 0.03 2.84 -13.63
CA LEU A 171 0.70 1.82 -12.83
C LEU A 171 -0.28 0.98 -12.00
N TYR A 172 -1.36 1.62 -11.51
CA TYR A 172 -2.41 0.91 -10.77
C TYR A 172 -3.18 -0.05 -11.67
N ASP A 173 -3.44 0.33 -12.91
CA ASP A 173 -4.15 -0.51 -13.88
C ASP A 173 -3.40 -1.84 -14.15
N VAL A 174 -2.08 -1.87 -14.00
CA VAL A 174 -1.31 -3.13 -14.06
C VAL A 174 -1.74 -4.10 -12.96
N ALA A 175 -1.96 -3.61 -11.74
CA ALA A 175 -2.42 -4.46 -10.62
C ALA A 175 -3.86 -4.97 -10.87
N THR A 176 -4.72 -4.17 -11.50
CA THR A 176 -6.11 -4.55 -11.76
C THR A 176 -6.27 -5.68 -12.79
N LEU A 177 -5.23 -6.00 -13.55
CA LEU A 177 -5.23 -7.14 -14.48
C LEU A 177 -5.39 -8.49 -13.76
N PHE A 178 -5.14 -8.53 -12.45
CA PHE A 178 -5.22 -9.75 -11.63
C PHE A 178 -6.52 -9.87 -10.83
N TYR A 179 -7.45 -8.90 -10.96
CA TYR A 179 -8.73 -8.82 -10.24
C TYR A 179 -9.77 -9.84 -10.72
#